data_30ea43b9a5f37b97c1bf6a8603528ab2
#
_entry.id   30ea43b9a5f37b97c1bf6a8603528ab2
#
_cell.length_a   1.000
_cell.length_b   1.000
_cell.length_c   1.000
_cell.angle_alpha   90.00
_cell.angle_beta   90.00
_cell.angle_gamma   90.00
#
_symmetry.space_group_name_H-M   'P 1'
#
loop_
_entity.id
_entity.type
_entity.pdbx_description
1 polymer ?
#
loop_
_entity_poly.entity_id
_entity_poly.type
_entity_poly.pdbx_seq_one_letter_code
_entity_poly.pdbx_strand_id
1 'polypeptide(L)'
;MIEVDRISKSYGRRQVLAQISFHIDVGQCVGIAGANGCGKSTLLAILAGAMKPSGGRILYQGKPADSGRYRREMGYVPQGNPLLEELSVRDNLKLWYKGSEKEWKREQDSGIIKVLELNPLLKTTAGKLSGGMKRRLSLACALINHPRFLILDEPGAALDVVCKEEIRQYLSDYLRQGGTVLMTSHEERELSLCDRLFLMRDGMLTQIPADTRAGELAAMITAGIKSNGL
;
A
#
# COMPACT_ATOMS: atom_id res chain seq x y z
N MET A 1 -10.19 7.34 11.19
CA MET A 1 -10.14 5.96 11.74
C MET A 1 -10.74 5.01 10.73
N ILE A 2 -10.06 3.91 10.47
CA ILE A 2 -10.55 2.78 9.69
C ILE A 2 -10.70 1.62 10.67
N GLU A 3 -11.83 0.95 10.62
CA GLU A 3 -12.14 -0.20 11.47
C GLU A 3 -12.41 -1.41 10.58
N VAL A 4 -11.69 -2.48 10.84
CA VAL A 4 -11.78 -3.77 10.16
C VAL A 4 -12.42 -4.76 11.12
N ASP A 5 -13.62 -5.25 10.81
CA ASP A 5 -14.41 -6.12 11.67
C ASP A 5 -14.64 -7.48 11.01
N ARG A 6 -13.95 -8.49 11.54
CA ARG A 6 -14.05 -9.92 11.18
C ARG A 6 -13.96 -10.22 9.67
N ILE A 7 -13.07 -9.52 8.98
CA ILE A 7 -12.85 -9.76 7.55
C ILE A 7 -12.38 -11.19 7.33
N SER A 8 -13.10 -11.90 6.48
CA SER A 8 -12.80 -13.25 6.05
C SER A 8 -12.78 -13.33 4.52
N LYS A 9 -11.92 -14.20 3.96
CA LYS A 9 -11.87 -14.45 2.52
C LYS A 9 -11.55 -15.91 2.25
N SER A 10 -12.36 -16.51 1.38
CA SER A 10 -12.14 -17.87 0.86
C SER A 10 -12.15 -17.88 -0.67
N TYR A 11 -11.34 -18.73 -1.26
CA TYR A 11 -11.34 -19.08 -2.67
C TYR A 11 -11.70 -20.57 -2.79
N GLY A 12 -12.92 -20.84 -3.16
CA GLY A 12 -13.48 -22.20 -3.08
C GLY A 12 -13.42 -22.73 -1.66
N ARG A 13 -12.70 -23.83 -1.44
CA ARG A 13 -12.54 -24.48 -0.12
C ARG A 13 -11.37 -23.90 0.71
N ARG A 14 -10.49 -23.11 0.08
CA ARG A 14 -9.30 -22.55 0.76
C ARG A 14 -9.65 -21.23 1.44
N GLN A 15 -9.61 -21.20 2.76
CA GLN A 15 -9.69 -19.96 3.53
C GLN A 15 -8.32 -19.27 3.52
N VAL A 16 -8.29 -17.99 3.11
CA VAL A 16 -7.07 -17.17 3.03
C VAL A 16 -7.03 -16.12 4.12
N LEU A 17 -8.19 -15.60 4.55
CA LEU A 17 -8.32 -14.69 5.68
C LEU A 17 -9.36 -15.22 6.66
N ALA A 18 -9.02 -15.25 7.96
CA ALA A 18 -9.83 -15.82 9.03
C ALA A 18 -10.18 -14.77 10.08
N GLN A 19 -11.37 -14.13 9.92
CA GLN A 19 -11.95 -13.18 10.88
C GLN A 19 -10.99 -12.09 11.37
N ILE A 20 -10.27 -11.45 10.47
CA ILE A 20 -9.31 -10.39 10.80
C ILE A 20 -10.04 -9.17 11.34
N SER A 21 -9.62 -8.70 12.52
CA SER A 21 -10.14 -7.48 13.14
C SER A 21 -9.00 -6.61 13.67
N PHE A 22 -8.97 -5.34 13.28
CA PHE A 22 -8.07 -4.32 13.82
C PHE A 22 -8.59 -2.92 13.42
N HIS A 23 -7.95 -1.89 13.93
CA HIS A 23 -8.25 -0.51 13.55
C HIS A 23 -6.98 0.25 13.20
N ILE A 24 -7.14 1.32 12.44
CA ILE A 24 -6.08 2.27 12.07
C ILE A 24 -6.59 3.66 12.41
N ASP A 25 -5.87 4.36 13.26
CA ASP A 25 -6.19 5.74 13.62
C ASP A 25 -5.69 6.74 12.57
N VAL A 26 -6.23 7.94 12.60
CA VAL A 26 -5.78 9.03 11.71
C VAL A 26 -4.36 9.41 12.07
N GLY A 27 -3.51 9.58 11.06
CA GLY A 27 -2.09 9.92 11.24
C GLY A 27 -1.19 8.74 11.60
N GLN A 28 -1.73 7.51 11.67
CA GLN A 28 -1.01 6.31 12.06
C GLN A 28 -0.42 5.58 10.85
N CYS A 29 0.77 5.02 11.02
CA CYS A 29 1.36 4.06 10.10
C CYS A 29 1.25 2.65 10.69
N VAL A 30 0.63 1.74 9.94
CA VAL A 30 0.48 0.33 10.30
C VAL A 30 1.19 -0.54 9.28
N GLY A 31 2.10 -1.39 9.77
CA GLY A 31 2.82 -2.37 8.97
C GLY A 31 2.23 -3.77 9.11
N ILE A 32 2.21 -4.53 8.02
CA ILE A 32 1.89 -5.95 8.02
C ILE A 32 3.05 -6.72 7.39
N ALA A 33 3.70 -7.56 8.18
CA ALA A 33 4.73 -8.49 7.75
C ALA A 33 4.18 -9.92 7.70
N GLY A 34 4.84 -10.82 6.97
CA GLY A 34 4.44 -12.23 6.90
C GLY A 34 4.94 -12.90 5.62
N ALA A 35 4.95 -14.22 5.60
CA ALA A 35 5.43 -15.02 4.46
C ALA A 35 4.67 -14.70 3.15
N ASN A 36 5.29 -15.01 2.01
CA ASN A 36 4.60 -14.91 0.74
C ASN A 36 3.42 -15.89 0.69
N GLY A 37 2.29 -15.42 0.15
CA GLY A 37 1.06 -16.22 0.05
C GLY A 37 0.25 -16.36 1.34
N CYS A 38 0.64 -15.71 2.48
CA CYS A 38 -0.12 -15.75 3.74
C CYS A 38 -1.40 -14.90 3.74
N GLY A 39 -1.65 -14.09 2.70
CA GLY A 39 -2.90 -13.33 2.55
C GLY A 39 -2.75 -11.81 2.60
N LYS A 40 -1.54 -11.23 2.75
CA LYS A 40 -1.31 -9.78 2.85
C LYS A 40 -1.97 -9.00 1.72
N SER A 41 -1.61 -9.29 0.46
CA SER A 41 -2.16 -8.61 -0.72
C SER A 41 -3.68 -8.80 -0.84
N THR A 42 -4.21 -9.96 -0.42
CA THR A 42 -5.66 -10.20 -0.37
C THR A 42 -6.35 -9.26 0.62
N LEU A 43 -5.78 -9.10 1.82
CA LEU A 43 -6.30 -8.16 2.82
C LEU A 43 -6.25 -6.73 2.32
N LEU A 44 -5.10 -6.29 1.78
CA LEU A 44 -4.94 -4.95 1.24
C LEU A 44 -5.91 -4.68 0.08
N ALA A 45 -6.10 -5.62 -0.84
CA ALA A 45 -7.06 -5.49 -1.94
C ALA A 45 -8.52 -5.38 -1.46
N ILE A 46 -8.88 -6.07 -0.37
CA ILE A 46 -10.20 -5.94 0.26
C ILE A 46 -10.36 -4.56 0.89
N LEU A 47 -9.35 -4.11 1.65
CA LEU A 47 -9.36 -2.78 2.27
C LEU A 47 -9.39 -1.66 1.22
N ALA A 48 -8.73 -1.85 0.09
CA ALA A 48 -8.78 -0.93 -1.04
C ALA A 48 -10.11 -0.95 -1.81
N GLY A 49 -11.03 -1.87 -1.48
CA GLY A 49 -12.27 -2.05 -2.22
C GLY A 49 -12.10 -2.63 -3.63
N ALA A 50 -10.90 -3.13 -3.95
CA ALA A 50 -10.60 -3.82 -5.21
C ALA A 50 -11.11 -5.28 -5.20
N MET A 51 -11.38 -5.83 -4.01
CA MET A 51 -11.89 -7.17 -3.83
C MET A 51 -12.97 -7.20 -2.75
N LYS A 52 -14.03 -8.00 -2.96
CA LYS A 52 -15.06 -8.21 -1.94
C LYS A 52 -14.61 -9.26 -0.92
N PRO A 53 -14.78 -9.04 0.40
CA PRO A 53 -14.59 -10.08 1.40
C PRO A 53 -15.67 -11.18 1.25
N SER A 54 -15.42 -12.35 1.83
CA SER A 54 -16.44 -13.40 1.98
C SER A 54 -17.32 -13.18 3.21
N GLY A 55 -16.83 -12.41 4.18
CA GLY A 55 -17.55 -12.03 5.40
C GLY A 55 -16.85 -10.89 6.11
N GLY A 56 -17.53 -10.28 7.09
CA GLY A 56 -17.05 -9.12 7.81
C GLY A 56 -17.37 -7.80 7.10
N ARG A 57 -16.89 -6.70 7.67
CA ARG A 57 -17.12 -5.35 7.15
C ARG A 57 -15.95 -4.42 7.45
N ILE A 58 -15.88 -3.33 6.70
CA ILE A 58 -14.93 -2.24 6.90
C ILE A 58 -15.72 -0.97 7.14
N LEU A 59 -15.36 -0.23 8.17
CA LEU A 59 -15.93 1.08 8.47
C LEU A 59 -14.84 2.15 8.30
N TYR A 60 -15.21 3.24 7.66
CA TYR A 60 -14.40 4.45 7.55
C TYR A 60 -15.12 5.60 8.21
N GLN A 61 -14.54 6.15 9.28
CA GLN A 61 -15.17 7.19 10.10
C GLN A 61 -16.58 6.78 10.59
N GLY A 62 -16.74 5.52 11.02
CA GLY A 62 -17.99 4.97 11.51
C GLY A 62 -19.03 4.63 10.43
N LYS A 63 -18.73 4.81 9.14
CA LYS A 63 -19.63 4.49 8.01
C LYS A 63 -19.04 3.35 7.16
N PRO A 64 -19.88 2.54 6.48
CA PRO A 64 -19.37 1.51 5.58
C PRO A 64 -18.38 2.07 4.54
N ALA A 65 -17.27 1.38 4.33
CA ALA A 65 -16.19 1.79 3.42
C ALA A 65 -16.50 1.59 1.93
N ASP A 66 -17.69 1.12 1.58
CA ASP A 66 -18.21 1.05 0.21
C ASP A 66 -18.66 2.42 -0.33
N SER A 67 -18.69 3.44 0.54
CA SER A 67 -19.06 4.81 0.20
C SER A 67 -18.07 5.43 -0.81
N GLY A 68 -18.60 6.24 -1.73
CA GLY A 68 -17.78 6.99 -2.68
C GLY A 68 -16.77 7.96 -2.01
N ARG A 69 -16.99 8.31 -0.73
CA ARG A 69 -16.07 9.13 0.07
C ARG A 69 -14.79 8.36 0.38
N TYR A 70 -14.89 7.13 0.88
CA TYR A 70 -13.73 6.28 1.19
C TYR A 70 -12.80 6.16 -0.03
N ARG A 71 -13.38 5.81 -1.20
CA ARG A 71 -12.62 5.66 -2.45
C ARG A 71 -11.94 6.95 -2.93
N ARG A 72 -12.51 8.11 -2.63
CA ARG A 72 -11.90 9.41 -3.00
C ARG A 72 -10.75 9.82 -2.09
N GLU A 73 -10.81 9.41 -0.84
CA GLU A 73 -9.83 9.78 0.19
C GLU A 73 -8.72 8.73 0.34
N MET A 74 -8.77 7.62 -0.42
CA MET A 74 -7.82 6.50 -0.36
C MET A 74 -6.99 6.41 -1.64
N GLY A 75 -5.68 6.21 -1.48
CA GLY A 75 -4.75 5.79 -2.52
C GLY A 75 -4.34 4.33 -2.32
N TYR A 76 -4.29 3.56 -3.40
CA TYR A 76 -3.89 2.16 -3.35
C TYR A 76 -2.80 1.84 -4.36
N VAL A 77 -1.72 1.27 -3.88
CA VAL A 77 -0.61 0.75 -4.69
C VAL A 77 -0.54 -0.77 -4.48
N PRO A 78 -1.06 -1.58 -5.42
CA PRO A 78 -0.96 -3.03 -5.35
C PRO A 78 0.48 -3.51 -5.62
N GLN A 79 0.76 -4.77 -5.34
CA GLN A 79 2.05 -5.41 -5.64
C GLN A 79 2.38 -5.38 -7.15
N GLY A 80 1.37 -5.54 -8.01
CA GLY A 80 1.51 -5.33 -9.45
C GLY A 80 1.51 -3.84 -9.84
N ASN A 81 1.81 -3.56 -11.10
CA ASN A 81 1.74 -2.21 -11.65
C ASN A 81 0.54 -2.11 -12.62
N PRO A 82 -0.66 -1.74 -12.14
CA PRO A 82 -1.88 -1.66 -12.97
C PRO A 82 -1.84 -0.40 -13.85
N LEU A 83 -0.95 -0.38 -14.83
CA LEU A 83 -0.75 0.70 -15.78
C LEU A 83 -1.35 0.34 -17.13
N LEU A 84 -1.85 1.34 -17.84
CA LEU A 84 -2.23 1.20 -19.25
C LEU A 84 -0.95 1.35 -20.08
N GLU A 85 -0.42 0.22 -20.52
CA GLU A 85 0.90 0.16 -21.15
C GLU A 85 0.96 0.91 -22.50
N GLU A 86 -0.15 1.04 -23.20
CA GLU A 86 -0.30 1.76 -24.45
C GLU A 86 -0.28 3.29 -24.28
N LEU A 87 -0.61 3.77 -23.09
CA LEU A 87 -0.66 5.19 -22.78
C LEU A 87 0.71 5.73 -22.35
N SER A 88 0.90 7.04 -22.52
CA SER A 88 2.07 7.73 -21.99
C SER A 88 2.04 7.78 -20.46
N VAL A 89 3.20 8.05 -19.84
CA VAL A 89 3.30 8.33 -18.40
C VAL A 89 2.33 9.44 -17.99
N ARG A 90 2.30 10.54 -18.78
CA ARG A 90 1.37 11.66 -18.54
C ARG A 90 -0.07 11.23 -18.57
N ASP A 91 -0.48 10.42 -19.55
CA ASP A 91 -1.87 10.01 -19.71
C ASP A 91 -2.28 9.04 -18.58
N ASN A 92 -1.40 8.10 -18.19
CA ASN A 92 -1.63 7.27 -17.02
C ASN A 92 -1.87 8.10 -15.75
N LEU A 93 -1.07 9.14 -15.50
CA LEU A 93 -1.25 10.04 -14.36
C LEU A 93 -2.56 10.84 -14.49
N LYS A 94 -2.87 11.38 -15.67
CA LYS A 94 -4.08 12.17 -15.92
C LYS A 94 -5.38 11.39 -15.75
N LEU A 95 -5.39 10.07 -15.92
CA LEU A 95 -6.54 9.22 -15.63
C LEU A 95 -7.00 9.31 -14.16
N TRP A 96 -6.07 9.47 -13.24
CA TRP A 96 -6.34 9.55 -11.80
C TRP A 96 -6.41 10.98 -11.30
N TYR A 97 -5.70 11.90 -11.94
CA TYR A 97 -5.58 13.28 -11.50
C TYR A 97 -6.90 14.05 -11.59
N LYS A 98 -7.25 14.74 -10.49
CA LYS A 98 -8.49 15.50 -10.36
C LYS A 98 -8.28 17.02 -10.19
N GLY A 99 -7.04 17.45 -10.14
CA GLY A 99 -6.67 18.85 -9.94
C GLY A 99 -6.69 19.69 -11.22
N SER A 100 -6.42 20.98 -11.05
CA SER A 100 -6.27 21.95 -12.12
C SER A 100 -4.91 21.86 -12.83
N GLU A 101 -4.77 22.51 -14.00
CA GLU A 101 -3.47 22.59 -14.69
C GLU A 101 -2.40 23.36 -13.85
N LYS A 102 -2.81 24.31 -13.02
CA LYS A 102 -1.90 25.01 -12.11
C LYS A 102 -1.35 24.08 -11.05
N GLU A 103 -2.17 23.21 -10.48
CA GLU A 103 -1.76 22.21 -9.51
C GLU A 103 -0.93 21.12 -10.19
N TRP A 104 -1.27 20.71 -11.42
CA TRP A 104 -0.47 19.80 -12.22
C TRP A 104 0.97 20.29 -12.39
N LYS A 105 1.14 21.59 -12.67
CA LYS A 105 2.48 22.19 -12.76
C LYS A 105 3.23 22.12 -11.43
N ARG A 106 2.55 22.30 -10.30
CA ARG A 106 3.16 22.12 -8.97
C ARG A 106 3.63 20.69 -8.76
N GLU A 107 2.84 19.68 -9.19
CA GLU A 107 3.26 18.29 -9.12
C GLU A 107 4.53 18.00 -9.92
N GLN A 108 4.70 18.70 -11.06
CA GLN A 108 5.92 18.62 -11.86
C GLN A 108 7.11 19.36 -11.24
N ASP A 109 6.88 20.49 -10.60
CA ASP A 109 7.94 21.36 -10.08
C ASP A 109 8.45 20.93 -8.69
N SER A 110 7.57 20.43 -7.83
CA SER A 110 7.88 20.12 -6.43
C SER A 110 7.09 18.97 -5.81
N GLY A 111 6.08 18.45 -6.50
CA GLY A 111 5.22 17.38 -6.01
C GLY A 111 5.69 15.98 -6.41
N ILE A 112 4.76 15.00 -6.39
CA ILE A 112 5.07 13.59 -6.55
C ILE A 112 5.65 13.23 -7.92
N ILE A 113 5.31 13.97 -8.97
CA ILE A 113 5.89 13.76 -10.32
C ILE A 113 7.40 14.04 -10.30
N LYS A 114 7.83 15.08 -9.58
CA LYS A 114 9.25 15.42 -9.42
C LYS A 114 9.95 14.42 -8.51
N VAL A 115 9.39 14.15 -7.33
CA VAL A 115 9.97 13.21 -6.34
C VAL A 115 10.25 11.85 -6.96
N LEU A 116 9.34 11.35 -7.79
CA LEU A 116 9.51 10.06 -8.48
C LEU A 116 10.22 10.18 -9.85
N GLU A 117 10.85 11.31 -10.14
CA GLU A 117 11.66 11.56 -11.35
C GLU A 117 10.92 11.27 -12.68
N LEU A 118 9.61 11.49 -12.72
CA LEU A 118 8.78 11.17 -13.88
C LEU A 118 8.75 12.29 -14.95
N ASN A 119 9.24 13.49 -14.65
CA ASN A 119 9.22 14.62 -15.59
C ASN A 119 9.86 14.32 -16.95
N PRO A 120 11.07 13.71 -17.03
CA PRO A 120 11.68 13.39 -18.32
C PRO A 120 10.91 12.33 -19.12
N LEU A 121 10.08 11.54 -18.42
CA LEU A 121 9.40 10.37 -18.97
C LEU A 121 7.96 10.65 -19.37
N LEU A 122 7.41 11.85 -19.13
CA LEU A 122 6.00 12.18 -19.31
C LEU A 122 5.45 11.83 -20.71
N LYS A 123 6.28 11.92 -21.75
CA LYS A 123 5.89 11.59 -23.13
C LYS A 123 6.18 10.14 -23.51
N THR A 124 6.83 9.37 -22.62
CA THR A 124 7.19 7.97 -22.88
C THR A 124 5.97 7.08 -22.65
N THR A 125 5.74 6.12 -23.54
CA THR A 125 4.71 5.10 -23.39
C THR A 125 5.06 4.18 -22.21
N ALA A 126 4.10 3.91 -21.31
CA ALA A 126 4.33 3.16 -20.07
C ALA A 126 4.87 1.74 -20.33
N GLY A 127 4.49 1.10 -21.43
CA GLY A 127 5.02 -0.20 -21.85
C GLY A 127 6.53 -0.23 -22.08
N LYS A 128 7.15 0.91 -22.44
CA LYS A 128 8.59 1.05 -22.67
C LYS A 128 9.41 1.31 -21.40
N LEU A 129 8.76 1.48 -20.25
CA LEU A 129 9.42 1.74 -18.98
C LEU A 129 10.03 0.45 -18.41
N SER A 130 11.16 0.57 -17.70
CA SER A 130 11.69 -0.50 -16.86
C SER A 130 10.72 -0.86 -15.73
N GLY A 131 10.90 -2.01 -15.07
CA GLY A 131 10.08 -2.42 -13.94
C GLY A 131 10.07 -1.39 -12.81
N GLY A 132 11.24 -0.83 -12.46
CA GLY A 132 11.35 0.23 -11.45
C GLY A 132 10.63 1.52 -11.88
N MET A 133 10.75 1.94 -13.14
CA MET A 133 10.02 3.11 -13.65
C MET A 133 8.50 2.87 -13.66
N LYS A 134 8.03 1.66 -13.99
CA LYS A 134 6.62 1.28 -13.88
C LYS A 134 6.15 1.37 -12.42
N ARG A 135 7.00 0.95 -11.47
CA ARG A 135 6.69 1.06 -10.04
C ARG A 135 6.59 2.51 -9.59
N ARG A 136 7.54 3.37 -9.98
CA ARG A 136 7.48 4.83 -9.74
C ARG A 136 6.18 5.44 -10.28
N LEU A 137 5.80 5.10 -11.51
CA LEU A 137 4.55 5.58 -12.11
C LEU A 137 3.31 5.08 -11.37
N SER A 138 3.26 3.82 -10.96
CA SER A 138 2.16 3.25 -10.17
C SER A 138 1.99 3.96 -8.83
N LEU A 139 3.11 4.24 -8.13
CA LEU A 139 3.12 5.05 -6.91
C LEU A 139 2.57 6.47 -7.17
N ALA A 140 3.06 7.14 -8.22
CA ALA A 140 2.59 8.48 -8.56
C ALA A 140 1.09 8.51 -8.85
N CYS A 141 0.55 7.53 -9.57
CA CYS A 141 -0.89 7.44 -9.85
C CYS A 141 -1.74 7.35 -8.57
N ALA A 142 -1.26 6.64 -7.55
CA ALA A 142 -1.96 6.53 -6.27
C ALA A 142 -1.84 7.80 -5.41
N LEU A 143 -0.71 8.50 -5.49
CA LEU A 143 -0.36 9.62 -4.62
C LEU A 143 -0.75 11.00 -5.17
N ILE A 144 -0.96 11.13 -6.49
CA ILE A 144 -1.09 12.42 -7.19
C ILE A 144 -2.29 13.27 -6.74
N ASN A 145 -3.28 12.69 -6.08
CA ASN A 145 -4.42 13.42 -5.51
C ASN A 145 -4.29 13.66 -4.00
N HIS A 146 -3.13 13.44 -3.42
CA HIS A 146 -2.86 13.61 -1.97
C HIS A 146 -3.94 12.93 -1.11
N PRO A 147 -4.16 11.61 -1.27
CA PRO A 147 -5.18 10.90 -0.50
C PRO A 147 -4.91 11.02 1.00
N ARG A 148 -5.94 10.93 1.84
CA ARG A 148 -5.79 10.95 3.31
C ARG A 148 -5.36 9.63 3.90
N PHE A 149 -5.57 8.56 3.16
CA PHE A 149 -5.23 7.20 3.54
C PHE A 149 -4.54 6.47 2.39
N LEU A 150 -3.40 5.87 2.67
CA LEU A 150 -2.61 5.09 1.72
C LEU A 150 -2.62 3.62 2.09
N ILE A 151 -2.87 2.77 1.10
CA ILE A 151 -2.67 1.32 1.18
C ILE A 151 -1.55 0.96 0.20
N LEU A 152 -0.44 0.43 0.72
CA LEU A 152 0.76 0.17 -0.06
C LEU A 152 1.17 -1.30 0.07
N ASP A 153 1.14 -2.03 -1.04
CA ASP A 153 1.58 -3.43 -1.07
C ASP A 153 3.03 -3.50 -1.60
N GLU A 154 3.99 -3.66 -0.69
CA GLU A 154 5.43 -3.67 -0.94
C GLU A 154 5.89 -2.46 -1.79
N PRO A 155 5.76 -1.21 -1.28
CA PRO A 155 6.00 -0.01 -2.08
C PRO A 155 7.40 0.09 -2.67
N GLY A 156 8.43 -0.37 -1.96
CA GLY A 156 9.82 -0.35 -2.39
C GLY A 156 10.25 -1.51 -3.30
N ALA A 157 9.36 -2.47 -3.58
CA ALA A 157 9.72 -3.62 -4.40
C ALA A 157 10.18 -3.20 -5.80
N ALA A 158 11.29 -3.80 -6.27
CA ALA A 158 11.92 -3.54 -7.57
C ALA A 158 12.45 -2.11 -7.78
N LEU A 159 12.59 -1.30 -6.72
CA LEU A 159 13.20 0.02 -6.77
C LEU A 159 14.67 -0.03 -6.35
N ASP A 160 15.47 0.88 -6.90
CA ASP A 160 16.83 1.12 -6.44
C ASP A 160 16.86 1.80 -5.07
N VAL A 161 18.05 1.78 -4.42
CA VAL A 161 18.22 2.27 -3.05
C VAL A 161 17.88 3.76 -2.91
N VAL A 162 18.19 4.57 -3.93
CA VAL A 162 17.94 6.02 -3.91
C VAL A 162 16.43 6.27 -3.93
N CYS A 163 15.72 5.65 -4.87
CA CYS A 163 14.27 5.80 -4.98
C CYS A 163 13.53 5.28 -3.72
N LYS A 164 13.99 4.18 -3.12
CA LYS A 164 13.44 3.69 -1.85
C LYS A 164 13.55 4.74 -0.76
N GLU A 165 14.70 5.40 -0.65
CA GLU A 165 14.90 6.44 0.36
C GLU A 165 14.04 7.68 0.10
N GLU A 166 13.87 8.09 -1.17
CA GLU A 166 12.99 9.18 -1.55
C GLU A 166 11.52 8.89 -1.19
N ILE A 167 11.05 7.66 -1.47
CA ILE A 167 9.70 7.23 -1.11
C ILE A 167 9.54 7.18 0.42
N ARG A 168 10.53 6.65 1.13
CA ARG A 168 10.52 6.61 2.59
C ARG A 168 10.41 8.03 3.17
N GLN A 169 11.19 8.96 2.65
CA GLN A 169 11.14 10.37 3.08
C GLN A 169 9.78 10.99 2.76
N TYR A 170 9.24 10.75 1.57
CA TYR A 170 7.90 11.21 1.19
C TYR A 170 6.83 10.67 2.15
N LEU A 171 6.87 9.37 2.48
CA LEU A 171 5.92 8.77 3.42
C LEU A 171 6.08 9.33 4.84
N SER A 172 7.32 9.60 5.29
CA SER A 172 7.58 10.26 6.57
C SER A 172 6.97 11.66 6.62
N ASP A 173 7.13 12.45 5.55
CA ASP A 173 6.54 13.79 5.45
C ASP A 173 5.01 13.73 5.38
N TYR A 174 4.47 12.77 4.63
CA TYR A 174 3.03 12.53 4.53
C TYR A 174 2.41 12.18 5.90
N LEU A 175 3.06 11.31 6.69
CA LEU A 175 2.64 10.97 8.06
C LEU A 175 2.70 12.18 8.99
N ARG A 176 3.79 12.98 8.93
CA ARG A 176 3.90 14.23 9.72
C ARG A 176 2.81 15.25 9.41
N GLN A 177 2.26 15.24 8.20
CA GLN A 177 1.14 16.07 7.79
C GLN A 177 -0.24 15.47 8.17
N GLY A 178 -0.26 14.38 8.95
CA GLY A 178 -1.48 13.72 9.42
C GLY A 178 -2.06 12.70 8.43
N GLY A 179 -1.31 12.31 7.42
CA GLY A 179 -1.65 11.20 6.53
C GLY A 179 -1.65 9.87 7.28
N THR A 180 -2.43 8.91 6.81
CA THR A 180 -2.54 7.57 7.41
C THR A 180 -2.04 6.53 6.41
N VAL A 181 -1.23 5.57 6.86
CA VAL A 181 -0.61 4.56 6.00
C VAL A 181 -0.88 3.15 6.53
N LEU A 182 -1.31 2.25 5.66
CA LEU A 182 -1.23 0.82 5.85
C LEU A 182 -0.31 0.24 4.78
N MET A 183 0.74 -0.45 5.20
CA MET A 183 1.67 -1.04 4.24
C MET A 183 2.03 -2.49 4.55
N THR A 184 2.37 -3.23 3.52
CA THR A 184 3.14 -4.46 3.66
C THR A 184 4.57 -4.19 3.26
N SER A 185 5.51 -4.75 3.99
CA SER A 185 6.93 -4.70 3.64
C SER A 185 7.71 -5.86 4.26
N HIS A 186 8.85 -6.16 3.66
CA HIS A 186 9.89 -7.02 4.21
C HIS A 186 11.16 -6.23 4.56
N GLU A 187 11.16 -4.91 4.31
CA GLU A 187 12.30 -4.03 4.53
C GLU A 187 12.21 -3.34 5.88
N GLU A 188 13.22 -3.52 6.72
CA GLU A 188 13.29 -2.93 8.07
C GLU A 188 13.13 -1.40 8.03
N ARG A 189 13.75 -0.72 7.05
CA ARG A 189 13.67 0.73 6.88
C ARG A 189 12.26 1.23 6.58
N GLU A 190 11.45 0.47 5.86
CA GLU A 190 10.05 0.81 5.63
C GLU A 190 9.21 0.55 6.87
N LEU A 191 9.42 -0.60 7.51
CA LEU A 191 8.70 -0.97 8.73
C LEU A 191 9.03 -0.06 9.92
N SER A 192 10.22 0.58 9.95
CA SER A 192 10.57 1.57 10.99
C SER A 192 9.73 2.85 10.96
N LEU A 193 8.95 3.09 9.90
CA LEU A 193 7.95 4.16 9.85
C LEU A 193 6.66 3.81 10.59
N CYS A 194 6.46 2.52 10.93
CA CYS A 194 5.20 2.04 11.46
C CYS A 194 5.09 2.21 12.97
N ASP A 195 3.99 2.82 13.43
CA ASP A 195 3.64 2.94 14.84
C ASP A 195 3.17 1.59 15.43
N ARG A 196 2.59 0.75 14.57
CA ARG A 196 2.12 -0.59 14.92
C ARG A 196 2.50 -1.58 13.84
N LEU A 197 2.92 -2.77 14.28
CA LEU A 197 3.32 -3.85 13.40
C LEU A 197 2.48 -5.10 13.67
N PHE A 198 2.03 -5.75 12.61
CA PHE A 198 1.33 -7.02 12.66
C PHE A 198 2.09 -8.09 11.88
N LEU A 199 2.12 -9.29 12.43
CA LEU A 199 2.54 -10.49 11.73
C LEU A 199 1.30 -11.20 11.18
N MET A 200 1.25 -11.41 9.86
CA MET A 200 0.22 -12.24 9.24
C MET A 200 0.72 -13.66 9.07
N ARG A 201 -0.04 -14.61 9.63
CA ARG A 201 0.20 -16.04 9.53
C ARG A 201 -1.12 -16.78 9.40
N ASP A 202 -1.21 -17.73 8.47
CA ASP A 202 -2.38 -18.60 8.25
C ASP A 202 -3.72 -17.82 8.19
N GLY A 203 -3.69 -16.67 7.54
CA GLY A 203 -4.85 -15.81 7.38
C GLY A 203 -5.29 -15.05 8.64
N MET A 204 -4.49 -15.04 9.70
CA MET A 204 -4.71 -14.31 10.94
C MET A 204 -3.67 -13.22 11.12
N LEU A 205 -4.03 -12.16 11.87
CA LEU A 205 -3.10 -11.09 12.28
C LEU A 205 -2.81 -11.19 13.78
N THR A 206 -1.54 -11.10 14.13
CA THR A 206 -1.07 -10.96 15.51
C THR A 206 -0.25 -9.69 15.62
N GLN A 207 -0.58 -8.81 16.54
CA GLN A 207 0.22 -7.61 16.79
C GLN A 207 1.54 -8.01 17.45
N ILE A 208 2.64 -7.45 16.94
CA ILE A 208 3.99 -7.62 17.48
C ILE A 208 4.59 -6.27 17.84
N PRO A 209 5.66 -6.19 18.64
CA PRO A 209 6.32 -4.93 18.95
C PRO A 209 6.76 -4.20 17.68
N ALA A 210 6.53 -2.88 17.62
CA ALA A 210 6.88 -2.08 16.44
C ALA A 210 8.40 -1.97 16.22
N ASP A 211 9.18 -2.13 17.27
CA ASP A 211 10.64 -2.15 17.29
C ASP A 211 11.26 -3.53 17.02
N THR A 212 10.45 -4.51 16.60
CA THR A 212 10.93 -5.84 16.22
C THR A 212 12.00 -5.75 15.13
N ARG A 213 13.21 -6.25 15.42
CA ARG A 213 14.34 -6.21 14.48
C ARG A 213 14.15 -7.16 13.31
N ALA A 214 14.79 -6.85 12.17
CA ALA A 214 14.67 -7.66 10.96
C ALA A 214 14.99 -9.15 11.18
N GLY A 215 16.01 -9.47 11.98
CA GLY A 215 16.37 -10.86 12.31
C GLY A 215 15.30 -11.60 13.12
N GLU A 216 14.69 -10.93 14.09
CA GLU A 216 13.59 -11.48 14.90
C GLU A 216 12.33 -11.66 14.04
N LEU A 217 12.02 -10.66 13.22
CA LEU A 217 10.90 -10.72 12.29
C LEU A 217 11.06 -11.88 11.30
N ALA A 218 12.24 -12.03 10.72
CA ALA A 218 12.56 -13.16 9.83
C ALA A 218 12.40 -14.51 10.54
N ALA A 219 12.86 -14.63 11.80
CA ALA A 219 12.68 -15.83 12.60
C ALA A 219 11.20 -16.12 12.87
N MET A 220 10.40 -15.10 13.21
CA MET A 220 8.95 -15.23 13.42
C MET A 220 8.24 -15.70 12.14
N ILE A 221 8.59 -15.15 10.97
CA ILE A 221 8.04 -15.55 9.68
C ILE A 221 8.40 -17.00 9.36
N THR A 222 9.68 -17.38 9.58
CA THR A 222 10.21 -18.73 9.23
C THR A 222 9.68 -19.81 10.17
N ALA A 223 9.53 -19.52 11.46
CA ALA A 223 9.01 -20.48 12.45
C ALA A 223 7.60 -21.00 12.08
N GLY A 224 6.80 -20.22 11.35
CA GLY A 224 5.48 -20.63 10.84
C GLY A 224 5.53 -21.55 9.61
N ILE A 225 6.62 -21.53 8.85
CA ILE A 225 6.76 -22.36 7.65
C ILE A 225 7.01 -23.83 8.03
N LYS A 226 7.71 -24.08 9.15
CA LYS A 226 8.04 -25.42 9.61
C LYS A 226 6.87 -26.20 10.20
N SER A 227 5.78 -25.54 10.62
CA SER A 227 4.60 -26.20 11.20
C SER A 227 3.57 -26.69 10.16
N ASN A 228 3.67 -26.28 8.90
CA ASN A 228 2.73 -26.66 7.83
C ASN A 228 3.29 -27.67 6.82
N GLY A 229 4.41 -28.31 7.14
CA GLY A 229 5.12 -29.26 6.27
C GLY A 229 5.20 -30.69 6.86
N LEU A 230 4.04 -31.23 7.33
CA LEU A 230 3.87 -32.68 7.64
C LEU A 230 2.49 -33.11 7.17
#